data_b4848f4045504b097fa404e52c40cb97
#
_entry.id   b4848f4045504b097fa404e52c40cb97
#
_cell.length_a   1.000
_cell.length_b   1.000
_cell.length_c   1.000
_cell.angle_alpha   90.00
_cell.angle_beta   90.00
_cell.angle_gamma   90.00
#
_symmetry.space_group_name_H-M   'P 1'
#
loop_
_entity.id
_entity.type
_entity.pdbx_description
1 polymer ?
#
loop_
_entity_poly.entity_id
_entity_poly.type
_entity_poly.pdbx_seq_one_letter_code
_entity_poly.pdbx_strand_id
1 'polypeptide(L)'
;KDQAISPDTIVSVGGGVTMDTAKAISNLYTNGGNAEDYQGWDLVKVPGVYKIAVPTILGTGAEATRTCVMTNYRTGLKLGMNSDHTVYDAIIYDNTLSKTVERNQYFWTGMDAYIHSFESLSGGYRNIVGDSFSEKSIDLCKKAFSSGDMLSDANRSLLMIASYLGGCAIATSYVGIVHPLSAGLSVVF
;
A
#
# COMPACT_ATOMS: atom_id res chain seq x y z
N LYS A 1 14.08 31.61 14.71
CA LYS A 1 12.63 31.65 14.30
C LYS A 1 12.54 30.71 13.14
N ASP A 2 12.14 29.44 13.41
CA ASP A 2 11.88 28.45 12.39
C ASP A 2 10.69 28.93 11.57
N GLN A 3 10.91 29.19 10.30
CA GLN A 3 9.80 29.36 9.37
C GLN A 3 9.07 28.02 9.32
N ALA A 4 7.87 27.99 9.87
CA ALA A 4 7.01 26.80 9.72
C ALA A 4 6.83 26.55 8.22
N ILE A 5 7.39 25.44 7.72
CA ILE A 5 7.16 24.99 6.37
C ILE A 5 5.68 24.61 6.28
N SER A 6 4.94 25.30 5.40
CA SER A 6 3.56 24.96 5.10
C SER A 6 3.54 24.25 3.74
N PRO A 7 3.68 22.91 3.71
CA PRO A 7 3.66 22.17 2.45
C PRO A 7 2.27 22.20 1.86
N ASP A 8 2.20 22.38 0.56
CA ASP A 8 0.98 22.19 -0.25
C ASP A 8 0.92 20.78 -0.85
N THR A 9 2.06 20.12 -0.93
CA THR A 9 2.20 18.80 -1.55
C THR A 9 3.23 17.96 -0.81
N ILE A 10 2.95 16.67 -0.64
CA ILE A 10 3.88 15.66 -0.13
C ILE A 10 4.19 14.67 -1.25
N VAL A 11 5.46 14.51 -1.59
CA VAL A 11 5.93 13.50 -2.53
C VAL A 11 6.60 12.38 -1.74
N SER A 12 6.06 11.16 -1.81
CA SER A 12 6.64 9.98 -1.17
C SER A 12 7.37 9.12 -2.21
N VAL A 13 8.68 8.96 -2.04
CA VAL A 13 9.49 8.09 -2.89
C VAL A 13 9.98 6.93 -2.04
N GLY A 14 9.46 5.72 -2.28
CA GLY A 14 9.84 4.56 -1.45
C GLY A 14 8.86 3.40 -1.54
N GLY A 15 8.96 2.49 -0.57
CA GLY A 15 8.05 1.35 -0.41
C GLY A 15 6.84 1.67 0.47
N GLY A 16 6.10 0.61 0.85
CA GLY A 16 4.85 0.74 1.62
C GLY A 16 4.99 1.55 2.90
N VAL A 17 6.04 1.34 3.70
CA VAL A 17 6.27 2.10 4.94
C VAL A 17 6.44 3.59 4.68
N THR A 18 7.19 3.97 3.64
CA THR A 18 7.37 5.37 3.25
C THR A 18 6.05 5.99 2.83
N MET A 19 5.26 5.27 2.03
CA MET A 19 3.95 5.73 1.57
C MET A 19 2.97 5.87 2.73
N ASP A 20 2.89 4.90 3.61
CA ASP A 20 2.02 4.95 4.78
C ASP A 20 2.41 6.10 5.73
N THR A 21 3.71 6.33 5.93
CA THR A 21 4.19 7.48 6.70
C THR A 21 3.78 8.81 6.06
N ALA A 22 3.91 8.95 4.75
CA ALA A 22 3.53 10.17 4.04
C ALA A 22 2.01 10.42 4.09
N LYS A 23 1.19 9.37 3.99
CA LYS A 23 -0.27 9.44 4.19
C LYS A 23 -0.61 9.96 5.59
N ALA A 24 0.02 9.38 6.61
CA ALA A 24 -0.19 9.81 8.00
C ALA A 24 0.22 11.27 8.22
N ILE A 25 1.41 11.66 7.75
CA ILE A 25 1.87 13.06 7.83
C ILE A 25 0.89 14.01 7.16
N SER A 26 0.43 13.68 5.95
CA SER A 26 -0.54 14.49 5.23
C SER A 26 -1.83 14.70 6.03
N ASN A 27 -2.38 13.63 6.59
CA ASN A 27 -3.60 13.69 7.37
C ASN A 27 -3.41 14.47 8.69
N LEU A 28 -2.30 14.22 9.40
CA LEU A 28 -2.00 14.92 10.66
C LEU A 28 -1.73 16.40 10.48
N TYR A 29 -1.19 16.78 9.32
CA TYR A 29 -0.93 18.19 9.03
C TYR A 29 -2.20 19.05 9.06
N THR A 30 -3.31 18.51 8.58
CA THR A 30 -4.60 19.23 8.52
C THR A 30 -5.53 18.93 9.70
N ASN A 31 -5.42 17.74 10.30
CA ASN A 31 -6.31 17.30 11.39
C ASN A 31 -5.68 17.47 12.78
N GLY A 32 -4.33 17.61 12.87
CA GLY A 32 -3.62 17.68 14.15
C GLY A 32 -3.59 16.35 14.90
N GLY A 33 -3.30 16.38 16.19
CA GLY A 33 -3.28 15.17 17.05
C GLY A 33 -2.11 14.25 16.79
N ASN A 34 -2.27 12.98 17.18
CA ASN A 34 -1.28 11.92 16.97
C ASN A 34 -1.84 10.88 16.00
N ALA A 35 -0.96 10.16 15.30
CA ALA A 35 -1.36 9.14 14.33
C ALA A 35 -2.21 8.03 14.96
N GLU A 36 -1.93 7.68 16.21
CA GLU A 36 -2.68 6.68 16.97
C GLU A 36 -4.14 7.06 17.20
N ASP A 37 -4.46 8.34 17.22
CA ASP A 37 -5.83 8.83 17.44
C ASP A 37 -6.73 8.59 16.22
N TYR A 38 -6.11 8.34 15.05
CA TYR A 38 -6.80 8.11 13.78
C TYR A 38 -6.77 6.63 13.33
N GLN A 39 -6.18 5.73 14.13
CA GLN A 39 -6.22 4.30 13.85
C GLN A 39 -7.62 3.76 14.06
N GLY A 40 -8.23 3.29 12.99
CA GLY A 40 -9.63 2.87 12.92
C GLY A 40 -10.23 3.18 11.55
N TRP A 41 -11.55 3.39 11.52
CA TRP A 41 -12.30 3.62 10.29
C TRP A 41 -12.86 5.04 10.27
N ASP A 42 -12.55 5.79 9.21
CA ASP A 42 -13.11 7.11 8.89
C ASP A 42 -12.99 8.16 10.02
N LEU A 43 -11.91 8.08 10.79
CA LEU A 43 -11.62 9.02 11.86
C LEU A 43 -11.00 10.33 11.37
N VAL A 44 -10.31 10.32 10.22
CA VAL A 44 -9.79 11.54 9.56
C VAL A 44 -10.96 12.31 8.99
N LYS A 45 -11.13 13.57 9.39
CA LYS A 45 -12.32 14.38 9.08
C LYS A 45 -12.10 15.38 7.95
N VAL A 46 -10.87 15.83 7.77
CA VAL A 46 -10.50 16.85 6.79
C VAL A 46 -9.44 16.26 5.85
N PRO A 47 -9.55 16.50 4.53
CA PRO A 47 -8.50 16.06 3.59
C PRO A 47 -7.13 16.56 4.03
N GLY A 48 -6.12 15.70 3.89
CA GLY A 48 -4.72 16.06 4.07
C GLY A 48 -4.23 16.98 2.94
N VAL A 49 -2.95 17.33 2.96
CA VAL A 49 -2.31 18.01 1.82
C VAL A 49 -2.19 17.05 0.64
N TYR A 50 -2.08 17.60 -0.57
CA TYR A 50 -1.96 16.81 -1.81
C TYR A 50 -0.81 15.80 -1.72
N LYS A 51 -1.05 14.56 -2.15
CA LYS A 51 -0.11 13.44 -2.01
C LYS A 51 0.25 12.82 -3.35
N ILE A 52 1.54 12.70 -3.64
CA ILE A 52 2.07 12.02 -4.82
C ILE A 52 2.87 10.78 -4.37
N ALA A 53 2.50 9.60 -4.87
CA ALA A 53 3.24 8.36 -4.63
C ALA A 53 4.22 8.08 -5.77
N VAL A 54 5.45 7.69 -5.43
CA VAL A 54 6.47 7.18 -6.34
C VAL A 54 6.99 5.85 -5.78
N PRO A 55 6.33 4.72 -6.08
CA PRO A 55 6.72 3.43 -5.52
C PRO A 55 8.06 2.94 -6.06
N THR A 56 8.94 2.48 -5.16
CA THR A 56 10.25 1.91 -5.50
C THR A 56 10.36 0.42 -5.20
N ILE A 57 9.38 -0.13 -4.46
CA ILE A 57 9.19 -1.56 -4.22
C ILE A 57 7.76 -1.90 -4.65
N LEU A 58 7.60 -3.02 -5.33
CA LEU A 58 6.36 -3.43 -6.00
C LEU A 58 5.73 -4.59 -5.24
N GLY A 59 4.45 -4.45 -4.86
CA GLY A 59 3.71 -5.52 -4.20
C GLY A 59 2.71 -5.04 -3.16
N THR A 60 3.04 -4.05 -2.34
CA THR A 60 2.20 -3.62 -1.23
C THR A 60 0.90 -2.94 -1.66
N GLY A 61 0.86 -2.35 -2.85
CA GLY A 61 -0.30 -1.59 -3.32
C GLY A 61 -0.66 -0.38 -2.44
N ALA A 62 0.24 0.04 -1.56
CA ALA A 62 -0.01 1.15 -0.63
C ALA A 62 -0.39 2.45 -1.35
N GLU A 63 0.09 2.63 -2.58
CA GLU A 63 -0.26 3.76 -3.45
C GLU A 63 -1.75 3.81 -3.82
N ALA A 64 -2.44 2.65 -3.81
CA ALA A 64 -3.84 2.53 -4.23
C ALA A 64 -4.81 2.35 -3.05
N THR A 65 -4.31 2.08 -1.84
CA THR A 65 -5.17 1.79 -0.70
C THR A 65 -5.61 3.04 0.05
N ARG A 66 -6.78 2.94 0.71
CA ARG A 66 -7.28 3.95 1.65
C ARG A 66 -6.75 3.77 3.07
N THR A 67 -5.78 2.88 3.26
CA THR A 67 -5.21 2.50 4.55
C THR A 67 -3.77 2.99 4.65
N CYS A 68 -3.35 3.47 5.82
CA CYS A 68 -1.96 3.50 6.20
C CYS A 68 -1.77 2.71 7.50
N VAL A 69 -0.82 1.79 7.50
CA VAL A 69 -0.60 0.85 8.61
C VAL A 69 0.63 1.27 9.41
N MET A 70 0.44 1.47 10.71
CA MET A 70 1.52 1.90 11.60
C MET A 70 1.46 1.16 12.93
N THR A 71 2.63 0.95 13.53
CA THR A 71 2.71 0.39 14.89
C THR A 71 2.25 1.43 15.90
N ASN A 72 1.26 1.09 16.68
CA ASN A 72 0.83 1.87 17.84
C ASN A 72 1.73 1.52 19.03
N TYR A 73 2.63 2.42 19.39
CA TYR A 73 3.59 2.17 20.46
C TYR A 73 2.97 2.11 21.87
N ARG A 74 1.73 2.62 22.04
CA ARG A 74 1.01 2.52 23.31
C ARG A 74 0.43 1.13 23.55
N THR A 75 0.00 0.47 22.48
CA THR A 75 -0.64 -0.86 22.57
C THR A 75 0.25 -2.00 22.09
N GLY A 76 1.34 -1.70 21.38
CA GLY A 76 2.19 -2.69 20.71
C GLY A 76 1.53 -3.33 19.48
N LEU A 77 0.40 -2.80 18.99
CA LEU A 77 -0.34 -3.37 17.88
C LEU A 77 -0.03 -2.62 16.58
N LYS A 78 -0.05 -3.34 15.47
CA LYS A 78 0.03 -2.77 14.12
C LYS A 78 -1.39 -2.54 13.60
N LEU A 79 -1.79 -1.28 13.49
CA LEU A 79 -3.16 -0.87 13.20
C LEU A 79 -3.22 0.07 12.00
N GLY A 80 -4.34 0.04 11.27
CA GLY A 80 -4.60 0.88 10.11
C GLY A 80 -5.36 2.16 10.45
N MET A 81 -4.92 3.29 9.89
CA MET A 81 -5.71 4.49 9.71
C MET A 81 -6.42 4.35 8.35
N ASN A 82 -7.74 4.15 8.37
CA ASN A 82 -8.53 3.88 7.17
C ASN A 82 -9.46 5.06 6.88
N SER A 83 -9.24 5.73 5.76
CA SER A 83 -10.06 6.89 5.35
C SER A 83 -9.90 7.15 3.85
N ASP A 84 -10.94 7.69 3.21
CA ASP A 84 -10.84 8.14 1.82
C ASP A 84 -9.81 9.29 1.67
N HIS A 85 -9.60 10.06 2.74
CA HIS A 85 -8.57 11.10 2.78
C HIS A 85 -7.13 10.55 2.84
N THR A 86 -6.96 9.25 3.02
CA THR A 86 -5.64 8.59 3.07
C THR A 86 -5.14 8.21 1.67
N VAL A 87 -6.02 8.13 0.68
CA VAL A 87 -5.69 7.78 -0.71
C VAL A 87 -4.75 8.83 -1.32
N TYR A 88 -3.82 8.40 -2.16
CA TYR A 88 -2.96 9.29 -2.94
C TYR A 88 -3.74 9.99 -4.05
N ASP A 89 -3.40 11.24 -4.30
CA ASP A 89 -4.03 12.08 -5.33
C ASP A 89 -3.41 11.84 -6.70
N ALA A 90 -2.12 11.45 -6.74
CA ALA A 90 -1.41 11.09 -7.96
C ALA A 90 -0.37 10.01 -7.69
N ILE A 91 -0.05 9.23 -8.73
CA ILE A 91 0.95 8.17 -8.68
C ILE A 91 1.87 8.32 -9.90
N ILE A 92 3.17 8.24 -9.66
CA ILE A 92 4.19 8.23 -10.71
C ILE A 92 4.84 6.85 -10.70
N TYR A 93 4.69 6.11 -11.78
CA TYR A 93 5.30 4.80 -11.95
C TYR A 93 6.54 4.89 -12.83
N ASP A 94 7.66 4.45 -12.25
CA ASP A 94 8.92 4.24 -12.97
C ASP A 94 9.52 2.90 -12.49
N ASN A 95 9.45 1.87 -13.34
CA ASN A 95 9.94 0.54 -13.02
C ASN A 95 11.47 0.50 -12.81
N THR A 96 12.20 1.51 -13.29
CA THR A 96 13.64 1.60 -13.12
C THR A 96 14.04 1.82 -11.66
N LEU A 97 13.18 2.41 -10.85
CA LEU A 97 13.40 2.64 -9.42
C LEU A 97 13.41 1.33 -8.60
N SER A 98 12.88 0.25 -9.15
CA SER A 98 12.90 -1.08 -8.51
C SER A 98 14.13 -1.92 -8.89
N LYS A 99 15.04 -1.43 -9.73
CA LYS A 99 16.17 -2.23 -10.28
C LYS A 99 17.16 -2.69 -9.21
N THR A 100 17.31 -1.95 -8.12
CA THR A 100 18.23 -2.28 -7.03
C THR A 100 17.61 -3.22 -5.98
N VAL A 101 16.33 -3.53 -6.09
CA VAL A 101 15.66 -4.45 -5.16
C VAL A 101 16.16 -5.87 -5.41
N GLU A 102 16.68 -6.50 -4.35
CA GLU A 102 17.18 -7.88 -4.40
C GLU A 102 16.06 -8.87 -4.76
N ARG A 103 16.43 -9.97 -5.43
CA ARG A 103 15.50 -10.97 -5.95
C ARG A 103 14.53 -11.51 -4.89
N ASN A 104 15.01 -11.82 -3.71
CA ASN A 104 14.17 -12.38 -2.66
C ASN A 104 13.18 -11.34 -2.13
N GLN A 105 13.65 -10.12 -1.87
CA GLN A 105 12.78 -9.02 -1.45
C GLN A 105 11.73 -8.71 -2.53
N TYR A 106 12.14 -8.68 -3.80
CA TYR A 106 11.25 -8.47 -4.93
C TYR A 106 10.15 -9.54 -5.00
N PHE A 107 10.51 -10.82 -4.79
CA PHE A 107 9.57 -11.92 -4.75
C PHE A 107 8.61 -11.82 -3.55
N TRP A 108 9.13 -11.59 -2.36
CA TRP A 108 8.30 -11.50 -1.15
C TRP A 108 7.28 -10.37 -1.22
N THR A 109 7.71 -9.20 -1.64
CA THR A 109 6.79 -8.06 -1.79
C THR A 109 5.81 -8.26 -2.94
N GLY A 110 6.24 -8.88 -4.03
CA GLY A 110 5.33 -9.22 -5.12
C GLY A 110 4.29 -10.28 -4.74
N MET A 111 4.66 -11.22 -3.85
CA MET A 111 3.68 -12.15 -3.28
C MET A 111 2.62 -11.45 -2.44
N ASP A 112 2.90 -10.30 -1.86
CA ASP A 112 1.92 -9.50 -1.16
C ASP A 112 0.76 -9.09 -2.09
N ALA A 113 1.06 -8.58 -3.29
CA ALA A 113 0.03 -8.28 -4.30
C ALA A 113 -0.79 -9.52 -4.71
N TYR A 114 -0.12 -10.67 -4.81
CA TYR A 114 -0.81 -11.93 -5.11
C TYR A 114 -1.80 -12.31 -4.00
N ILE A 115 -1.36 -12.22 -2.73
CA ILE A 115 -2.18 -12.55 -1.56
C ILE A 115 -3.31 -11.53 -1.40
N HIS A 116 -3.08 -10.23 -1.57
CA HIS A 116 -4.13 -9.21 -1.61
C HIS A 116 -5.27 -9.62 -2.53
N SER A 117 -4.91 -9.98 -3.76
CA SER A 117 -5.88 -10.37 -4.79
C SER A 117 -6.60 -11.67 -4.46
N PHE A 118 -5.88 -12.65 -3.91
CA PHE A 118 -6.47 -13.93 -3.50
C PHE A 118 -7.44 -13.76 -2.33
N GLU A 119 -7.09 -12.96 -1.33
CA GLU A 119 -7.96 -12.68 -0.18
C GLU A 119 -9.18 -11.89 -0.57
N SER A 120 -9.05 -10.92 -1.48
CA SER A 120 -10.17 -10.15 -2.03
C SER A 120 -11.19 -11.06 -2.72
N LEU A 121 -10.74 -12.08 -3.47
CA LEU A 121 -11.61 -13.06 -4.13
C LEU A 121 -12.28 -14.04 -3.16
N SER A 122 -11.68 -14.29 -2.01
CA SER A 122 -12.17 -15.27 -1.02
C SER A 122 -12.92 -14.64 0.15
N GLY A 123 -12.91 -13.32 0.27
CA GLY A 123 -13.48 -12.58 1.39
C GLY A 123 -14.99 -12.41 1.34
N GLY A 124 -15.59 -12.10 2.50
CA GLY A 124 -17.04 -11.89 2.63
C GLY A 124 -17.56 -10.59 2.00
N TYR A 125 -16.66 -9.65 1.63
CA TYR A 125 -16.99 -8.38 0.98
C TYR A 125 -16.71 -8.39 -0.53
N ARG A 126 -16.58 -9.58 -1.08
CA ARG A 126 -16.34 -9.80 -2.51
C ARG A 126 -17.36 -9.05 -3.37
N ASN A 127 -16.88 -8.40 -4.42
CA ASN A 127 -17.72 -7.71 -5.40
C ASN A 127 -17.08 -7.73 -6.78
N ILE A 128 -17.87 -7.55 -7.84
CA ILE A 128 -17.42 -7.70 -9.22
C ILE A 128 -16.29 -6.73 -9.61
N VAL A 129 -16.23 -5.56 -9.00
CA VAL A 129 -15.15 -4.57 -9.27
C VAL A 129 -13.84 -5.05 -8.67
N GLY A 130 -13.85 -5.44 -7.39
CA GLY A 130 -12.70 -6.05 -6.72
C GLY A 130 -12.23 -7.33 -7.40
N ASP A 131 -13.18 -8.17 -7.84
CA ASP A 131 -12.87 -9.41 -8.59
C ASP A 131 -12.09 -9.12 -9.87
N SER A 132 -12.52 -8.13 -10.66
CA SER A 132 -11.83 -7.76 -11.92
C SER A 132 -10.40 -7.27 -11.69
N PHE A 133 -10.15 -6.51 -10.63
CA PHE A 133 -8.80 -6.11 -10.23
C PHE A 133 -7.97 -7.31 -9.78
N SER A 134 -8.54 -8.17 -8.95
CA SER A 134 -7.88 -9.35 -8.39
C SER A 134 -7.47 -10.35 -9.44
N GLU A 135 -8.38 -10.71 -10.34
CA GLU A 135 -8.11 -11.66 -11.42
C GLU A 135 -6.97 -11.17 -12.31
N LYS A 136 -6.99 -9.88 -12.67
CA LYS A 136 -5.92 -9.30 -13.48
C LYS A 136 -4.59 -9.23 -12.74
N SER A 137 -4.59 -8.84 -11.49
CA SER A 137 -3.39 -8.82 -10.64
C SER A 137 -2.75 -10.21 -10.53
N ILE A 138 -3.56 -11.24 -10.25
CA ILE A 138 -3.11 -12.63 -10.18
C ILE A 138 -2.49 -13.08 -11.51
N ASP A 139 -3.13 -12.78 -12.65
CA ASP A 139 -2.59 -13.11 -13.99
C ASP A 139 -1.20 -12.49 -14.20
N LEU A 140 -1.05 -11.20 -13.86
CA LEU A 140 0.21 -10.48 -14.01
C LEU A 140 1.30 -11.01 -13.06
N CYS A 141 0.96 -11.30 -11.80
CA CYS A 141 1.87 -11.93 -10.85
C CYS A 141 2.37 -13.30 -11.34
N LYS A 142 1.45 -14.15 -11.82
CA LYS A 142 1.81 -15.46 -12.38
C LYS A 142 2.78 -15.32 -13.54
N LYS A 143 2.53 -14.40 -14.49
CA LYS A 143 3.42 -14.15 -15.63
C LYS A 143 4.80 -13.70 -15.17
N ALA A 144 4.88 -12.77 -14.23
CA ALA A 144 6.15 -12.29 -13.71
C ALA A 144 6.94 -13.39 -12.98
N PHE A 145 6.29 -14.16 -12.11
CA PHE A 145 6.96 -15.17 -11.27
C PHE A 145 7.33 -16.45 -12.02
N SER A 146 6.54 -16.85 -13.02
CA SER A 146 6.85 -18.04 -13.82
C SER A 146 7.83 -17.77 -14.97
N SER A 147 8.27 -16.55 -15.15
CA SER A 147 9.26 -16.17 -16.15
C SER A 147 10.65 -16.69 -15.78
N GLY A 148 11.43 -17.08 -16.80
CA GLY A 148 12.83 -17.45 -16.63
C GLY A 148 13.72 -16.30 -16.12
N ASP A 149 13.31 -15.03 -16.34
CA ASP A 149 13.96 -13.84 -15.82
C ASP A 149 12.93 -12.94 -15.10
N MET A 150 12.65 -13.27 -13.85
CA MET A 150 11.69 -12.55 -13.01
C MET A 150 12.07 -11.06 -12.84
N LEU A 151 13.35 -10.71 -12.91
CA LEU A 151 13.85 -9.36 -12.68
C LEU A 151 13.97 -8.50 -13.94
N SER A 152 13.59 -9.00 -15.11
CA SER A 152 13.59 -8.23 -16.35
C SER A 152 12.71 -6.97 -16.24
N ASP A 153 13.04 -5.93 -16.99
CA ASP A 153 12.26 -4.67 -17.01
C ASP A 153 10.79 -4.91 -17.40
N ALA A 154 10.54 -5.88 -18.27
CA ALA A 154 9.18 -6.30 -18.64
C ALA A 154 8.42 -6.86 -17.43
N ASN A 155 9.02 -7.78 -16.68
CA ASN A 155 8.40 -8.39 -15.51
C ASN A 155 8.26 -7.40 -14.34
N ARG A 156 9.20 -6.45 -14.19
CA ARG A 156 9.05 -5.34 -13.25
C ARG A 156 7.82 -4.49 -13.57
N SER A 157 7.59 -4.19 -14.85
CA SER A 157 6.37 -3.48 -15.29
C SER A 157 5.10 -4.28 -15.02
N LEU A 158 5.10 -5.59 -15.25
CA LEU A 158 3.95 -6.45 -14.92
C LEU A 158 3.64 -6.44 -13.43
N LEU A 159 4.67 -6.60 -12.58
CA LEU A 159 4.48 -6.64 -11.13
C LEU A 159 4.09 -5.26 -10.56
N MET A 160 4.58 -4.17 -11.15
CA MET A 160 4.16 -2.81 -10.82
C MET A 160 2.64 -2.63 -10.98
N ILE A 161 2.11 -3.03 -12.14
CA ILE A 161 0.67 -2.97 -12.39
C ILE A 161 -0.09 -3.96 -11.49
N ALA A 162 0.45 -5.16 -11.26
CA ALA A 162 -0.15 -6.13 -10.35
C ALA A 162 -0.27 -5.59 -8.92
N SER A 163 0.77 -4.91 -8.42
CA SER A 163 0.78 -4.25 -7.11
C SER A 163 -0.36 -3.23 -6.98
N TYR A 164 -0.48 -2.34 -7.96
CA TYR A 164 -1.57 -1.36 -8.01
C TYR A 164 -2.95 -2.01 -8.00
N LEU A 165 -3.16 -2.99 -8.89
CA LEU A 165 -4.44 -3.69 -9.00
C LEU A 165 -4.77 -4.47 -7.72
N GLY A 166 -3.78 -5.11 -7.09
CA GLY A 166 -3.96 -5.77 -5.78
C GLY A 166 -4.37 -4.78 -4.70
N GLY A 167 -3.76 -3.58 -4.67
CA GLY A 167 -4.16 -2.49 -3.80
C GLY A 167 -5.60 -2.01 -4.05
N CYS A 168 -6.00 -1.85 -5.33
CA CYS A 168 -7.37 -1.53 -5.71
C CYS A 168 -8.36 -2.63 -5.27
N ALA A 169 -7.97 -3.90 -5.42
CA ALA A 169 -8.81 -5.03 -5.03
C ALA A 169 -9.15 -4.99 -3.53
N ILE A 170 -8.15 -4.85 -2.66
CA ILE A 170 -8.39 -4.79 -1.21
C ILE A 170 -9.02 -3.46 -0.76
N ALA A 171 -8.85 -2.39 -1.52
CA ALA A 171 -9.55 -1.13 -1.27
C ALA A 171 -11.07 -1.27 -1.47
N THR A 172 -11.52 -2.20 -2.32
CA THR A 172 -12.93 -2.46 -2.63
C THR A 172 -13.53 -3.65 -1.88
N SER A 173 -12.71 -4.68 -1.55
CA SER A 173 -13.18 -5.98 -1.03
C SER A 173 -12.53 -6.37 0.30
N TYR A 174 -11.64 -5.52 0.84
CA TYR A 174 -10.85 -5.76 2.05
C TYR A 174 -9.88 -6.97 1.95
N VAL A 175 -9.05 -7.13 2.98
CA VAL A 175 -8.17 -8.28 3.16
C VAL A 175 -8.87 -9.41 3.92
N GLY A 176 -8.36 -10.63 3.79
CA GLY A 176 -8.85 -11.81 4.51
C GLY A 176 -8.12 -12.06 5.83
N ILE A 177 -7.81 -13.34 6.10
CA ILE A 177 -7.20 -13.77 7.37
C ILE A 177 -5.66 -13.70 7.39
N VAL A 178 -5.01 -13.76 6.22
CA VAL A 178 -3.55 -13.81 6.13
C VAL A 178 -2.93 -12.49 6.61
N HIS A 179 -3.49 -11.36 6.19
CA HIS A 179 -2.98 -10.04 6.55
C HIS A 179 -3.03 -9.72 8.05
N PRO A 180 -4.14 -9.94 8.78
CA PRO A 180 -4.16 -9.79 10.24
C PRO A 180 -3.17 -10.71 10.95
N LEU A 181 -3.01 -11.96 10.51
CA LEU A 181 -2.01 -12.87 11.06
C LEU A 181 -0.58 -12.38 10.82
N SER A 182 -0.27 -11.96 9.59
CA SER A 182 1.03 -11.40 9.23
C SER A 182 1.34 -10.13 10.04
N ALA A 183 0.36 -9.24 10.19
CA ALA A 183 0.52 -8.04 11.00
C ALA A 183 0.81 -8.38 12.47
N GLY A 184 0.13 -9.36 13.04
CA GLY A 184 0.38 -9.84 14.41
C GLY A 184 1.79 -10.43 14.55
N LEU A 185 2.20 -11.29 13.63
CA LEU A 185 3.54 -11.89 13.64
C LEU A 185 4.65 -10.81 13.51
N SER A 186 4.46 -9.79 12.68
CA SER A 186 5.44 -8.73 12.46
C SER A 186 5.66 -7.81 13.67
N VAL A 187 4.87 -7.93 14.73
CA VAL A 187 5.05 -7.21 16.00
C VAL A 187 5.83 -8.04 17.00
N VAL A 188 5.80 -9.39 16.85
CA VAL A 188 6.45 -10.33 17.79
C VAL A 188 7.86 -10.69 17.32
N PHE A 189 8.11 -10.76 16.01
CA PHE A 189 9.37 -11.14 15.36
C PHE A 189 9.98 -9.99 14.56
#